data_e86ca9055a7f307b6445f622bcd65723
#
_entry.id   e86ca9055a7f307b6445f622bcd65723
#
_cell.length_a   1.000
_cell.length_b   1.000
_cell.length_c   1.000
_cell.angle_alpha   90.00
_cell.angle_beta   90.00
_cell.angle_gamma   90.00
#
_symmetry.space_group_name_H-M   'P 1'
#
loop_
_entity.id
_entity.type
_entity.pdbx_description
1 polymer ?
#
loop_
_entity_poly.entity_id
_entity_poly.type
_entity_poly.pdbx_seq_one_letter_code
_entity_poly.pdbx_strand_id
1 'polypeptide(L)'
;MTVTVIVPVYDVEKYIAECAESLFSQTYSDIEYVFCDDCTPDRSMDVLRKVMERHPERKEHVRIIRNEQNKGLGGTRRHLISHINSEAFIIVDSDDVLPPDAVKKLVDRMKETDTEIVDGAYAIYVDEKAGKVIKPSHDEPSKYLDKILCQNVILPRVWGRLYKTSVLDKVKDLFVEGIDFAEDICATSRIACVTSRSWTDEVVYYYRTDNINSYTRNITKKNVLSYFRAMAVVLSFYHQRKGHLPMSLEIGVLNAYRQCGRSHIPVSKADEIIGYVPEHFSAQLLYGLFHNKSKVVQKMADCIYRFVRICNS
;
A
#
# COMPACT_ATOMS: atom_id res chain seq x y z
N MET A 1 7.01 3.07 -23.86
CA MET A 1 6.56 3.57 -22.52
C MET A 1 7.62 3.16 -21.53
N THR A 2 8.37 4.12 -21.06
CA THR A 2 9.38 3.86 -20.04
C THR A 2 8.72 3.63 -18.67
N VAL A 3 9.17 2.63 -17.93
CA VAL A 3 8.63 2.27 -16.61
C VAL A 3 9.72 2.41 -15.56
N THR A 4 9.47 3.16 -14.49
CA THR A 4 10.35 3.16 -13.32
C THR A 4 9.87 2.14 -12.28
N VAL A 5 10.72 1.18 -11.91
CA VAL A 5 10.52 0.29 -10.78
C VAL A 5 11.18 0.91 -9.55
N ILE A 6 10.39 1.19 -8.52
CA ILE A 6 10.89 1.76 -7.26
C ILE A 6 10.87 0.72 -6.15
N VAL A 7 11.98 0.61 -5.40
CA VAL A 7 12.21 -0.43 -4.40
C VAL A 7 12.78 0.17 -3.10
N PRO A 8 12.02 0.21 -2.01
CA PRO A 8 12.55 0.57 -0.69
C PRO A 8 13.37 -0.60 -0.11
N VAL A 9 14.54 -0.33 0.46
CA VAL A 9 15.45 -1.36 0.98
C VAL A 9 15.76 -1.10 2.46
N TYR A 10 15.33 -2.04 3.33
CA TYR A 10 15.65 -2.01 4.76
C TYR A 10 15.50 -3.41 5.38
N ASP A 11 16.57 -3.96 5.97
CA ASP A 11 16.63 -5.25 6.70
C ASP A 11 16.09 -6.44 5.87
N VAL A 12 16.61 -6.59 4.63
CA VAL A 12 16.16 -7.60 3.66
C VAL A 12 17.30 -8.40 3.03
N GLU A 13 18.44 -8.52 3.71
CA GLU A 13 19.64 -9.22 3.23
C GLU A 13 19.33 -10.62 2.66
N LYS A 14 18.36 -11.32 3.24
CA LYS A 14 17.95 -12.68 2.85
C LYS A 14 17.14 -12.74 1.57
N TYR A 15 16.49 -11.65 1.18
CA TYR A 15 15.48 -11.64 0.12
C TYR A 15 15.87 -10.78 -1.08
N ILE A 16 16.66 -9.72 -0.86
CA ILE A 16 16.98 -8.71 -1.87
C ILE A 16 17.66 -9.30 -3.11
N ALA A 17 18.41 -10.42 -2.98
CA ALA A 17 19.04 -11.06 -4.13
C ALA A 17 17.98 -11.61 -5.10
N GLU A 18 17.00 -12.35 -4.60
CA GLU A 18 15.93 -12.93 -5.41
C GLU A 18 15.02 -11.85 -6.00
N CYS A 19 14.70 -10.83 -5.21
CA CYS A 19 13.97 -9.66 -5.69
C CYS A 19 14.69 -9.01 -6.87
N ALA A 20 15.96 -8.63 -6.71
CA ALA A 20 16.74 -7.96 -7.75
C ALA A 20 16.92 -8.83 -9.00
N GLU A 21 17.19 -10.14 -8.87
CA GLU A 21 17.23 -11.08 -9.99
C GLU A 21 15.94 -11.07 -10.79
N SER A 22 14.80 -11.11 -10.10
CA SER A 22 13.48 -11.09 -10.76
C SER A 22 13.22 -9.79 -11.51
N LEU A 23 13.72 -8.67 -10.99
CA LEU A 23 13.59 -7.35 -11.62
C LEU A 23 14.49 -7.22 -12.85
N PHE A 24 15.75 -7.63 -12.76
CA PHE A 24 16.71 -7.51 -13.87
C PHE A 24 16.44 -8.53 -14.99
N SER A 25 15.75 -9.65 -14.68
CA SER A 25 15.32 -10.67 -15.65
C SER A 25 13.99 -10.35 -16.35
N GLN A 26 13.42 -9.17 -16.17
CA GLN A 26 12.18 -8.81 -16.85
C GLN A 26 12.35 -8.79 -18.38
N THR A 27 11.37 -9.36 -19.09
CA THR A 27 11.36 -9.43 -20.57
C THR A 27 11.06 -8.07 -21.22
N TYR A 28 10.48 -7.14 -20.46
CA TYR A 28 10.31 -5.76 -20.91
C TYR A 28 11.65 -5.01 -20.79
N SER A 29 12.07 -4.34 -21.85
CA SER A 29 13.42 -3.74 -21.90
C SER A 29 13.51 -2.31 -21.38
N ASP A 30 12.44 -1.53 -21.57
CA ASP A 30 12.41 -0.08 -21.29
C ASP A 30 12.05 0.18 -19.82
N ILE A 31 12.96 -0.23 -18.91
CA ILE A 31 12.79 -0.14 -17.45
C ILE A 31 13.97 0.61 -16.83
N GLU A 32 13.64 1.58 -15.98
CA GLU A 32 14.53 2.23 -15.03
C GLU A 32 14.29 1.68 -13.62
N TYR A 33 15.34 1.47 -12.83
CA TYR A 33 15.24 0.97 -11.47
C TYR A 33 15.77 2.00 -10.48
N VAL A 34 15.02 2.26 -9.42
CA VAL A 34 15.46 3.12 -8.32
C VAL A 34 15.32 2.36 -7.01
N PHE A 35 16.46 2.01 -6.42
CA PHE A 35 16.52 1.41 -5.09
C PHE A 35 16.85 2.50 -4.07
N CYS A 36 16.13 2.54 -2.95
CA CYS A 36 16.41 3.48 -1.87
C CYS A 36 16.88 2.73 -0.61
N ASP A 37 18.15 2.93 -0.24
CA ASP A 37 18.70 2.50 1.05
C ASP A 37 18.13 3.39 2.16
N ASP A 38 17.24 2.84 2.99
CA ASP A 38 16.70 3.54 4.16
C ASP A 38 17.59 3.38 5.40
N CYS A 39 18.92 3.51 5.22
CA CYS A 39 19.92 3.27 6.23
C CYS A 39 19.83 1.83 6.79
N THR A 40 19.77 0.85 5.90
CA THR A 40 19.68 -0.57 6.29
C THR A 40 20.85 -0.97 7.19
N PRO A 41 20.58 -1.68 8.32
CA PRO A 41 21.63 -2.09 9.26
C PRO A 41 22.39 -3.35 8.83
N ASP A 42 21.87 -4.07 7.82
CA ASP A 42 22.40 -5.34 7.32
C ASP A 42 23.18 -5.18 6.01
N ARG A 43 23.52 -6.27 5.35
CA ARG A 43 24.28 -6.27 4.09
C ARG A 43 23.39 -6.26 2.83
N SER A 44 22.11 -5.85 2.94
CA SER A 44 21.19 -5.80 1.80
C SER A 44 21.78 -5.07 0.59
N MET A 45 22.42 -3.92 0.81
CA MET A 45 23.00 -3.13 -0.28
C MET A 45 24.23 -3.78 -0.92
N ASP A 46 25.02 -4.53 -0.17
CA ASP A 46 26.16 -5.27 -0.71
C ASP A 46 25.69 -6.47 -1.55
N VAL A 47 24.63 -7.13 -1.10
CA VAL A 47 23.99 -8.21 -1.84
C VAL A 47 23.39 -7.69 -3.15
N LEU A 48 22.68 -6.56 -3.11
CA LEU A 48 22.10 -5.92 -4.31
C LEU A 48 23.21 -5.60 -5.35
N ARG A 49 24.32 -4.99 -4.92
CA ARG A 49 25.45 -4.66 -5.84
C ARG A 49 26.02 -5.90 -6.51
N LYS A 50 26.15 -7.02 -5.79
CA LYS A 50 26.61 -8.30 -6.36
C LYS A 50 25.66 -8.85 -7.42
N VAL A 51 24.34 -8.68 -7.23
CA VAL A 51 23.34 -9.03 -8.25
C VAL A 51 23.51 -8.15 -9.48
N MET A 52 23.65 -6.84 -9.31
CA MET A 52 23.87 -5.88 -10.42
C MET A 52 25.10 -6.23 -11.27
N GLU A 53 26.17 -6.75 -10.66
CA GLU A 53 27.37 -7.19 -11.39
C GLU A 53 27.11 -8.36 -12.36
N ARG A 54 26.08 -9.17 -12.10
CA ARG A 54 25.66 -10.29 -12.96
C ARG A 54 24.74 -9.86 -14.12
N HIS A 55 24.22 -8.63 -14.06
CA HIS A 55 23.33 -8.04 -15.05
C HIS A 55 23.92 -6.73 -15.63
N PRO A 56 25.07 -6.78 -16.32
CA PRO A 56 25.74 -5.59 -16.85
C PRO A 56 24.86 -4.80 -17.82
N GLU A 57 23.96 -5.47 -18.54
CA GLU A 57 23.00 -4.87 -19.48
C GLU A 57 21.94 -4.00 -18.79
N ARG A 58 21.70 -4.19 -17.49
CA ARG A 58 20.76 -3.39 -16.68
C ARG A 58 21.45 -2.30 -15.87
N LYS A 59 22.76 -2.36 -15.72
CA LYS A 59 23.53 -1.54 -14.77
C LYS A 59 23.35 -0.02 -14.98
N GLU A 60 23.31 0.43 -16.23
CA GLU A 60 23.12 1.85 -16.56
C GLU A 60 21.70 2.35 -16.26
N HIS A 61 20.73 1.42 -16.14
CA HIS A 61 19.35 1.71 -15.81
C HIS A 61 19.04 1.65 -14.29
N VAL A 62 20.06 1.37 -13.45
CA VAL A 62 19.90 1.24 -12.00
C VAL A 62 20.46 2.46 -11.29
N ARG A 63 19.62 3.13 -10.51
CA ARG A 63 20.03 4.15 -9.55
C ARG A 63 19.83 3.64 -8.13
N ILE A 64 20.85 3.85 -7.30
CA ILE A 64 20.78 3.66 -5.86
C ILE A 64 20.82 5.03 -5.21
N ILE A 65 19.77 5.33 -4.44
CA ILE A 65 19.71 6.52 -3.60
C ILE A 65 19.73 6.09 -2.13
N ARG A 66 20.05 7.01 -1.23
CA ARG A 66 20.09 6.74 0.20
C ARG A 66 19.43 7.85 0.98
N ASN A 67 18.65 7.49 2.00
CA ASN A 67 18.16 8.44 2.99
C ASN A 67 19.31 8.88 3.92
N GLU A 68 19.26 10.10 4.43
CA GLU A 68 20.23 10.58 5.41
C GLU A 68 20.08 9.86 6.77
N GLN A 69 18.86 9.42 7.06
CA GLN A 69 18.50 8.62 8.23
C GLN A 69 17.34 7.69 7.86
N ASN A 70 17.06 6.68 8.69
CA ASN A 70 15.89 5.83 8.49
C ASN A 70 14.60 6.67 8.57
N LYS A 71 13.88 6.74 7.46
CA LYS A 71 12.61 7.48 7.31
C LYS A 71 11.37 6.61 7.44
N GLY A 72 11.56 5.30 7.56
CA GLY A 72 10.48 4.33 7.50
C GLY A 72 9.91 4.15 6.09
N LEU A 73 8.96 3.21 5.95
CA LEU A 73 8.44 2.81 4.64
C LEU A 73 7.74 3.95 3.90
N GLY A 74 6.90 4.73 4.61
CA GLY A 74 6.18 5.86 4.02
C GLY A 74 7.12 6.97 3.54
N GLY A 75 8.12 7.33 4.36
CA GLY A 75 9.13 8.34 4.02
C GLY A 75 10.03 7.90 2.88
N THR A 76 10.44 6.63 2.86
CA THR A 76 11.27 6.05 1.81
C THR A 76 10.55 5.96 0.47
N ARG A 77 9.28 5.54 0.45
CA ARG A 77 8.46 5.55 -0.78
C ARG A 77 8.21 6.99 -1.28
N ARG A 78 8.02 7.96 -0.37
CA ARG A 78 7.93 9.38 -0.75
C ARG A 78 9.21 9.87 -1.43
N HIS A 79 10.39 9.50 -0.90
CA HIS A 79 11.67 9.85 -1.51
C HIS A 79 11.84 9.18 -2.88
N LEU A 80 11.50 7.90 -3.00
CA LEU A 80 11.55 7.16 -4.27
C LEU A 80 10.68 7.81 -5.36
N ILE A 81 9.45 8.21 -5.03
CA ILE A 81 8.54 8.86 -5.99
C ILE A 81 9.13 10.15 -6.57
N SER A 82 9.89 10.92 -5.80
CA SER A 82 10.52 12.16 -6.30
C SER A 82 11.61 11.91 -7.35
N HIS A 83 12.01 10.65 -7.56
CA HIS A 83 12.99 10.24 -8.56
C HIS A 83 12.37 9.57 -9.80
N ILE A 84 11.05 9.54 -9.91
CA ILE A 84 10.37 9.02 -11.09
C ILE A 84 10.34 10.10 -12.18
N ASN A 85 10.94 9.78 -13.34
CA ASN A 85 10.94 10.66 -14.51
C ASN A 85 10.35 9.98 -15.76
N SER A 86 9.83 8.76 -15.63
CA SER A 86 9.26 7.94 -16.69
C SER A 86 7.75 8.19 -16.85
N GLU A 87 7.15 7.61 -17.90
CA GLU A 87 5.71 7.71 -18.20
C GLU A 87 4.84 6.93 -17.21
N ALA A 88 5.41 5.85 -16.63
CA ALA A 88 4.71 4.98 -15.67
C ALA A 88 5.67 4.45 -14.61
N PHE A 89 5.12 3.95 -13.50
CA PHE A 89 5.93 3.35 -12.43
C PHE A 89 5.25 2.15 -11.78
N ILE A 90 6.09 1.30 -11.17
CA ILE A 90 5.70 0.14 -10.37
C ILE A 90 6.40 0.24 -9.02
N ILE A 91 5.69 -0.13 -7.96
CA ILE A 91 6.23 -0.25 -6.61
C ILE A 91 6.45 -1.72 -6.31
N VAL A 92 7.65 -2.07 -5.88
CA VAL A 92 8.02 -3.45 -5.51
C VAL A 92 8.61 -3.44 -4.11
N ASP A 93 8.11 -4.29 -3.23
CA ASP A 93 8.70 -4.50 -1.92
C ASP A 93 9.94 -5.41 -2.05
N SER A 94 11.01 -5.09 -1.34
CA SER A 94 12.33 -5.70 -1.55
C SER A 94 12.47 -7.14 -1.04
N ASP A 95 11.44 -7.68 -0.44
CA ASP A 95 11.33 -9.09 -0.06
C ASP A 95 10.44 -9.90 -1.02
N ASP A 96 9.84 -9.28 -2.04
CA ASP A 96 8.94 -9.89 -3.01
C ASP A 96 9.62 -10.16 -4.37
N VAL A 97 8.93 -10.86 -5.26
CA VAL A 97 9.46 -11.35 -6.55
C VAL A 97 8.47 -11.07 -7.67
N LEU A 98 8.95 -10.77 -8.87
CA LEU A 98 8.12 -10.58 -10.05
C LEU A 98 8.27 -11.76 -11.04
N PRO A 99 7.16 -12.24 -11.65
CA PRO A 99 7.26 -13.10 -12.85
C PRO A 99 8.04 -12.41 -13.98
N PRO A 100 8.76 -13.14 -14.84
CA PRO A 100 9.62 -12.55 -15.87
C PRO A 100 8.91 -11.61 -16.86
N ASP A 101 7.62 -11.77 -17.06
CA ASP A 101 6.80 -11.00 -18.01
C ASP A 101 5.82 -10.01 -17.32
N ALA A 102 6.00 -9.80 -16.02
CA ALA A 102 5.09 -8.98 -15.21
C ALA A 102 4.94 -7.55 -15.74
N VAL A 103 6.07 -6.86 -15.96
CA VAL A 103 6.06 -5.48 -16.46
C VAL A 103 5.42 -5.42 -17.84
N LYS A 104 5.77 -6.38 -18.73
CA LYS A 104 5.18 -6.45 -20.08
C LYS A 104 3.67 -6.59 -20.04
N LYS A 105 3.14 -7.51 -19.24
CA LYS A 105 1.69 -7.73 -19.10
C LYS A 105 0.94 -6.48 -18.63
N LEU A 106 1.50 -5.80 -17.65
CA LEU A 106 0.91 -4.57 -17.11
C LEU A 106 0.94 -3.42 -18.14
N VAL A 107 2.05 -3.25 -18.87
CA VAL A 107 2.20 -2.23 -19.92
C VAL A 107 1.26 -2.50 -21.09
N ASP A 108 1.19 -3.74 -21.55
CA ASP A 108 0.30 -4.13 -22.67
C ASP A 108 -1.15 -3.83 -22.30
N ARG A 109 -1.58 -4.17 -21.07
CA ARG A 109 -2.92 -3.89 -20.58
C ARG A 109 -3.20 -2.39 -20.46
N MET A 110 -2.23 -1.60 -19.97
CA MET A 110 -2.38 -0.14 -19.87
C MET A 110 -2.53 0.51 -21.25
N LYS A 111 -1.77 0.05 -22.25
CA LYS A 111 -1.89 0.54 -23.63
C LYS A 111 -3.23 0.18 -24.27
N GLU A 112 -3.74 -1.02 -23.97
CA GLU A 112 -5.03 -1.49 -24.50
C GLU A 112 -6.21 -0.70 -23.94
N THR A 113 -6.17 -0.34 -22.66
CA THR A 113 -7.31 0.26 -21.95
C THR A 113 -7.21 1.76 -21.77
N ASP A 114 -6.02 2.33 -21.96
CA ASP A 114 -5.66 3.74 -21.69
C ASP A 114 -6.01 4.22 -20.27
N THR A 115 -6.14 3.30 -19.32
CA THR A 115 -6.41 3.64 -17.91
C THR A 115 -5.16 4.13 -17.22
N GLU A 116 -5.34 4.81 -16.07
CA GLU A 116 -4.23 5.38 -15.31
C GLU A 116 -3.59 4.36 -14.36
N ILE A 117 -4.34 3.31 -14.02
CA ILE A 117 -3.87 2.21 -13.17
C ILE A 117 -4.25 0.87 -13.80
N VAL A 118 -3.32 -0.07 -13.76
CA VAL A 118 -3.58 -1.47 -14.08
C VAL A 118 -3.28 -2.32 -12.85
N ASP A 119 -4.30 -2.99 -12.32
CA ASP A 119 -4.16 -4.00 -11.26
C ASP A 119 -3.86 -5.37 -11.88
N GLY A 120 -2.82 -6.06 -11.41
CA GLY A 120 -2.56 -7.44 -11.78
C GLY A 120 -2.95 -8.44 -10.69
N ALA A 121 -3.14 -9.71 -11.06
CA ALA A 121 -3.23 -10.79 -10.09
C ALA A 121 -1.88 -11.01 -9.39
N TYR A 122 -1.92 -11.55 -8.18
CA TYR A 122 -0.71 -11.95 -7.46
C TYR A 122 -0.86 -13.36 -6.91
N ALA A 123 0.26 -14.02 -6.68
CA ALA A 123 0.28 -15.32 -6.02
C ALA A 123 0.97 -15.21 -4.66
N ILE A 124 0.49 -15.97 -3.69
CA ILE A 124 1.19 -16.16 -2.41
C ILE A 124 2.50 -16.91 -2.69
N TYR A 125 3.60 -16.43 -2.11
CA TYR A 125 4.94 -16.97 -2.33
C TYR A 125 5.55 -17.43 -1.02
N VAL A 126 5.91 -18.71 -0.96
CA VAL A 126 6.46 -19.37 0.23
C VAL A 126 7.50 -20.40 -0.23
N ASP A 127 8.66 -20.44 0.43
CA ASP A 127 9.73 -21.39 0.12
C ASP A 127 10.07 -21.43 -1.40
N GLU A 128 10.21 -20.25 -1.99
CA GLU A 128 10.52 -20.05 -3.43
C GLU A 128 9.49 -20.67 -4.39
N LYS A 129 8.24 -20.81 -3.95
CA LYS A 129 7.16 -21.41 -4.75
C LYS A 129 5.93 -20.50 -4.76
N ALA A 130 5.43 -20.26 -5.99
CA ALA A 130 4.14 -19.62 -6.18
C ALA A 130 3.00 -20.59 -5.86
N GLY A 131 2.10 -20.16 -4.98
CA GLY A 131 0.95 -20.94 -4.52
C GLY A 131 -0.38 -20.32 -4.96
N LYS A 132 -1.27 -20.06 -3.99
CA LYS A 132 -2.61 -19.53 -4.25
C LYS A 132 -2.57 -18.20 -5.00
N VAL A 133 -3.27 -18.15 -6.14
CA VAL A 133 -3.46 -16.92 -6.94
C VAL A 133 -4.66 -16.14 -6.42
N ILE A 134 -4.47 -14.85 -6.25
CA ILE A 134 -5.50 -13.87 -5.88
C ILE A 134 -5.67 -12.90 -7.05
N LYS A 135 -6.86 -12.92 -7.65
CA LYS A 135 -7.20 -12.05 -8.76
C LYS A 135 -7.53 -10.64 -8.27
N PRO A 136 -7.33 -9.60 -9.11
CA PRO A 136 -7.80 -8.25 -8.81
C PRO A 136 -9.32 -8.20 -8.76
N SER A 137 -9.87 -7.20 -8.09
CA SER A 137 -11.32 -6.95 -8.15
C SER A 137 -11.70 -6.43 -9.52
N HIS A 138 -12.77 -6.99 -10.09
CA HIS A 138 -13.38 -6.54 -11.35
C HIS A 138 -14.55 -5.55 -11.08
N ASP A 139 -14.66 -5.02 -9.88
CA ASP A 139 -15.75 -4.11 -9.52
C ASP A 139 -15.62 -2.74 -10.21
N GLU A 140 -16.76 -2.10 -10.40
CA GLU A 140 -16.83 -0.69 -10.78
C GLU A 140 -16.09 0.21 -9.78
N PRO A 141 -15.56 1.37 -10.23
CA PRO A 141 -14.68 2.20 -9.39
C PRO A 141 -15.22 2.55 -8.00
N SER A 142 -16.49 2.88 -7.90
CA SER A 142 -17.12 3.22 -6.61
C SER A 142 -17.15 2.03 -5.66
N LYS A 143 -17.59 0.87 -6.13
CA LYS A 143 -17.65 -0.35 -5.33
C LYS A 143 -16.24 -0.87 -4.97
N TYR A 144 -15.28 -0.73 -5.87
CA TYR A 144 -13.88 -1.05 -5.59
C TYR A 144 -13.33 -0.20 -4.43
N LEU A 145 -13.62 1.12 -4.47
CA LEU A 145 -13.21 2.05 -3.44
C LEU A 145 -13.84 1.70 -2.08
N ASP A 146 -15.14 1.37 -2.06
CA ASP A 146 -15.82 0.95 -0.83
C ASP A 146 -15.19 -0.30 -0.22
N LYS A 147 -14.82 -1.28 -1.05
CA LYS A 147 -14.14 -2.51 -0.59
C LYS A 147 -12.75 -2.23 -0.02
N ILE A 148 -12.02 -1.26 -0.56
CA ILE A 148 -10.72 -0.83 0.01
C ILE A 148 -10.93 -0.18 1.37
N LEU A 149 -11.86 0.76 1.47
CA LEU A 149 -12.10 1.54 2.70
C LEU A 149 -12.64 0.67 3.83
N CYS A 150 -13.52 -0.26 3.54
CA CYS A 150 -13.99 -1.23 4.52
C CYS A 150 -12.94 -2.26 4.94
N GLN A 151 -11.80 -2.35 4.25
CA GLN A 151 -10.68 -3.26 4.55
C GLN A 151 -11.11 -4.74 4.68
N ASN A 152 -12.08 -5.16 3.91
CA ASN A 152 -12.73 -6.44 4.17
C ASN A 152 -12.50 -7.50 3.09
N VAL A 153 -12.42 -7.09 1.84
CA VAL A 153 -12.43 -8.01 0.69
C VAL A 153 -11.21 -7.82 -0.20
N ILE A 154 -10.69 -6.60 -0.27
CA ILE A 154 -9.55 -6.25 -1.12
C ILE A 154 -8.41 -5.77 -0.24
N LEU A 155 -7.23 -6.37 -0.40
CA LEU A 155 -6.02 -5.90 0.23
C LEU A 155 -5.64 -4.54 -0.38
N PRO A 156 -5.56 -3.47 0.41
CA PRO A 156 -5.19 -2.13 -0.07
C PRO A 156 -3.69 -2.05 -0.34
N ARG A 157 -3.23 -2.81 -1.33
CA ARG A 157 -1.82 -2.90 -1.70
C ARG A 157 -1.43 -1.81 -2.70
N VAL A 158 -0.20 -1.39 -2.70
CA VAL A 158 0.38 -0.48 -3.70
C VAL A 158 1.27 -1.20 -4.72
N TRP A 159 1.68 -2.43 -4.42
CA TRP A 159 2.47 -3.31 -5.29
C TRP A 159 1.58 -4.14 -6.24
N GLY A 160 2.19 -4.78 -7.24
CA GLY A 160 1.49 -5.57 -8.26
C GLY A 160 0.56 -4.72 -9.15
N ARG A 161 0.94 -3.47 -9.37
CA ARG A 161 0.21 -2.47 -10.13
C ARG A 161 1.15 -1.64 -10.98
N LEU A 162 0.67 -1.22 -12.15
CA LEU A 162 1.31 -0.18 -12.95
C LEU A 162 0.50 1.11 -12.82
N TYR A 163 1.19 2.21 -12.60
CA TYR A 163 0.62 3.55 -12.46
C TYR A 163 1.15 4.45 -13.57
N LYS A 164 0.30 5.21 -14.26
CA LYS A 164 0.77 6.37 -15.02
C LYS A 164 1.34 7.40 -14.05
N THR A 165 2.46 8.03 -14.40
CA THR A 165 3.11 9.02 -13.53
C THR A 165 2.22 10.24 -13.26
N SER A 166 1.33 10.57 -14.19
CA SER A 166 0.31 11.63 -14.02
C SER A 166 -0.62 11.45 -12.80
N VAL A 167 -0.68 10.24 -12.23
CA VAL A 167 -1.40 9.99 -10.97
C VAL A 167 -0.83 10.83 -9.82
N LEU A 168 0.48 11.13 -9.85
CA LEU A 168 1.15 11.93 -8.81
C LEU A 168 0.69 13.40 -8.80
N ASP A 169 0.24 13.92 -9.95
CA ASP A 169 -0.34 15.27 -10.03
C ASP A 169 -1.71 15.34 -9.37
N LYS A 170 -2.47 14.24 -9.40
CA LYS A 170 -3.80 14.12 -8.82
C LYS A 170 -3.79 13.90 -7.31
N VAL A 171 -2.76 13.21 -6.82
CA VAL A 171 -2.59 12.87 -5.40
C VAL A 171 -1.23 13.36 -4.92
N LYS A 172 -1.16 14.64 -4.54
CA LYS A 172 0.05 15.18 -3.92
C LYS A 172 0.39 14.40 -2.65
N ASP A 173 1.68 14.25 -2.39
CA ASP A 173 2.18 13.49 -1.24
C ASP A 173 1.54 12.08 -1.15
N LEU A 174 1.63 11.31 -2.24
CA LEU A 174 1.06 9.96 -2.31
C LEU A 174 1.46 9.10 -1.12
N PHE A 175 2.69 9.19 -0.68
CA PHE A 175 3.16 8.64 0.60
C PHE A 175 3.51 9.78 1.55
N VAL A 176 3.22 9.59 2.83
CA VAL A 176 3.40 10.59 3.88
C VAL A 176 4.41 10.08 4.88
N GLU A 177 5.46 10.85 5.14
CA GLU A 177 6.47 10.52 6.14
C GLU A 177 5.83 10.38 7.53
N GLY A 178 6.21 9.34 8.28
CA GLY A 178 5.63 9.00 9.57
C GLY A 178 4.32 8.20 9.49
N ILE A 179 3.88 7.81 8.28
CA ILE A 179 2.84 6.81 8.04
C ILE A 179 3.53 5.58 7.45
N ASP A 180 4.02 4.68 8.32
CA ASP A 180 4.75 3.47 7.94
C ASP A 180 3.88 2.21 8.01
N PHE A 181 2.72 2.31 8.66
CA PHE A 181 1.69 1.28 8.70
C PHE A 181 0.38 1.88 8.20
N ALA A 182 -0.30 1.17 7.30
CA ALA A 182 -1.46 1.65 6.56
C ALA A 182 -1.16 2.78 5.55
N GLU A 183 0.09 2.94 5.14
CA GLU A 183 0.51 3.82 4.04
C GLU A 183 -0.11 3.39 2.71
N ASP A 184 -0.34 2.09 2.54
CA ASP A 184 -1.03 1.46 1.41
C ASP A 184 -2.51 1.84 1.36
N ILE A 185 -3.22 1.78 2.50
CA ILE A 185 -4.61 2.28 2.62
C ILE A 185 -4.66 3.76 2.28
N CYS A 186 -3.74 4.54 2.87
CA CYS A 186 -3.65 5.98 2.66
C CYS A 186 -3.46 6.33 1.18
N ALA A 187 -2.54 5.66 0.50
CA ALA A 187 -2.27 5.87 -0.91
C ALA A 187 -3.41 5.36 -1.81
N THR A 188 -3.78 4.09 -1.66
CA THR A 188 -4.72 3.40 -2.56
C THR A 188 -6.12 4.01 -2.52
N SER A 189 -6.62 4.39 -1.34
CA SER A 189 -7.94 5.02 -1.21
C SER A 189 -7.99 6.37 -1.93
N ARG A 190 -6.94 7.18 -1.82
CA ARG A 190 -6.88 8.50 -2.47
C ARG A 190 -6.74 8.38 -3.99
N ILE A 191 -5.90 7.47 -4.47
CA ILE A 191 -5.73 7.19 -5.90
C ILE A 191 -7.05 6.69 -6.50
N ALA A 192 -7.67 5.67 -5.91
CA ALA A 192 -8.89 5.06 -6.43
C ALA A 192 -10.06 6.06 -6.53
N CYS A 193 -10.03 7.13 -5.73
CA CYS A 193 -11.04 8.19 -5.77
C CYS A 193 -10.97 9.05 -7.05
N VAL A 194 -9.79 9.17 -7.68
CA VAL A 194 -9.50 10.20 -8.70
C VAL A 194 -8.94 9.66 -10.01
N THR A 195 -8.77 8.33 -10.12
CA THR A 195 -8.15 7.70 -11.29
C THR A 195 -9.05 6.67 -11.96
N SER A 196 -8.81 6.46 -13.25
CA SER A 196 -9.35 5.32 -14.00
C SER A 196 -8.53 4.07 -13.72
N ARG A 197 -9.19 2.90 -13.74
CA ARG A 197 -8.58 1.62 -13.40
C ARG A 197 -9.01 0.53 -14.38
N SER A 198 -8.06 -0.31 -14.77
CA SER A 198 -8.29 -1.60 -15.41
C SER A 198 -7.55 -2.71 -14.65
N TRP A 199 -7.66 -3.93 -15.12
CA TRP A 199 -7.04 -5.08 -14.49
C TRP A 199 -6.64 -6.14 -15.51
N THR A 200 -5.74 -7.03 -15.07
CA THR A 200 -5.42 -8.29 -15.74
C THR A 200 -5.46 -9.43 -14.73
N ASP A 201 -6.04 -10.56 -15.10
CA ASP A 201 -6.05 -11.79 -14.28
C ASP A 201 -4.72 -12.57 -14.34
N GLU A 202 -3.78 -12.08 -15.14
CA GLU A 202 -2.43 -12.61 -15.21
C GLU A 202 -1.66 -12.32 -13.92
N VAL A 203 -0.90 -13.30 -13.42
CA VAL A 203 -0.03 -13.11 -12.27
C VAL A 203 1.13 -12.21 -12.67
N VAL A 204 1.27 -11.10 -11.95
CA VAL A 204 2.34 -10.10 -12.15
C VAL A 204 3.18 -9.87 -10.90
N TYR A 205 2.86 -10.57 -9.80
CA TYR A 205 3.51 -10.36 -8.53
C TYR A 205 3.49 -11.64 -7.69
N TYR A 206 4.59 -11.96 -7.05
CA TYR A 206 4.73 -13.02 -6.06
C TYR A 206 4.91 -12.38 -4.68
N TYR A 207 3.87 -12.43 -3.87
CA TYR A 207 3.83 -11.84 -2.53
C TYR A 207 4.36 -12.82 -1.50
N ARG A 208 5.51 -12.51 -0.90
CA ARG A 208 6.16 -13.34 0.10
C ARG A 208 5.46 -13.25 1.44
N THR A 209 5.15 -14.40 2.03
CA THR A 209 4.46 -14.47 3.33
C THR A 209 5.26 -15.21 4.43
N ASP A 210 6.42 -15.77 4.10
CA ASP A 210 7.32 -16.45 5.03
C ASP A 210 8.38 -15.51 5.66
N ASN A 211 8.45 -14.25 5.27
CA ASN A 211 9.27 -13.26 5.95
C ASN A 211 8.80 -13.04 7.39
N ILE A 212 9.60 -13.52 8.37
CA ILE A 212 9.28 -13.44 9.81
C ILE A 212 9.37 -11.99 10.35
N ASN A 213 10.15 -11.13 9.67
CA ASN A 213 10.34 -9.72 10.02
C ASN A 213 9.31 -8.80 9.35
N SER A 214 8.34 -9.35 8.61
CA SER A 214 7.31 -8.56 7.93
C SER A 214 6.58 -7.62 8.89
N TYR A 215 6.45 -6.37 8.46
CA TYR A 215 5.84 -5.26 9.22
C TYR A 215 4.41 -5.54 9.70
N THR A 216 3.70 -6.43 9.01
CA THR A 216 2.30 -6.75 9.27
C THR A 216 2.10 -7.80 10.37
N ARG A 217 3.14 -8.52 10.79
CA ARG A 217 3.01 -9.61 11.78
C ARG A 217 2.85 -9.14 13.21
N ASN A 218 3.46 -8.01 13.60
CA ASN A 218 3.45 -7.50 14.96
C ASN A 218 2.89 -6.09 15.04
N ILE A 219 1.60 -5.97 15.32
CA ILE A 219 0.95 -4.67 15.46
C ILE A 219 1.30 -4.04 16.81
N THR A 220 2.10 -2.98 16.77
CA THR A 220 2.52 -2.18 17.93
C THR A 220 1.63 -0.94 18.11
N LYS A 221 1.77 -0.25 19.25
CA LYS A 221 1.11 1.06 19.44
C LYS A 221 1.54 2.08 18.37
N LYS A 222 2.80 2.03 17.91
CA LYS A 222 3.31 2.88 16.81
C LYS A 222 2.52 2.63 15.53
N ASN A 223 2.24 1.36 15.19
CA ASN A 223 1.45 1.00 14.02
C ASN A 223 0.01 1.54 14.10
N VAL A 224 -0.62 1.44 15.27
CA VAL A 224 -1.98 1.97 15.47
C VAL A 224 -2.03 3.49 15.34
N LEU A 225 -1.05 4.20 15.89
CA LEU A 225 -0.94 5.67 15.72
C LEU A 225 -0.67 6.05 14.25
N SER A 226 0.12 5.25 13.53
CA SER A 226 0.32 5.42 12.09
C SER A 226 -0.99 5.25 11.32
N TYR A 227 -1.79 4.24 11.66
CA TYR A 227 -3.12 4.05 11.10
C TYR A 227 -4.05 5.25 11.35
N PHE A 228 -4.03 5.85 12.55
CA PHE A 228 -4.82 7.05 12.84
C PHE A 228 -4.42 8.21 11.92
N ARG A 229 -3.12 8.44 11.73
CA ARG A 229 -2.62 9.47 10.80
C ARG A 229 -3.04 9.18 9.35
N ALA A 230 -2.97 7.92 8.92
CA ALA A 230 -3.43 7.51 7.59
C ALA A 230 -4.91 7.87 7.39
N MET A 231 -5.78 7.55 8.37
CA MET A 231 -7.20 7.88 8.30
C MET A 231 -7.46 9.41 8.30
N ALA A 232 -6.70 10.18 9.07
CA ALA A 232 -6.79 11.65 9.06
C ALA A 232 -6.48 12.22 7.66
N VAL A 233 -5.43 11.72 7.00
CA VAL A 233 -5.06 12.14 5.64
C VAL A 233 -6.15 11.78 4.63
N VAL A 234 -6.71 10.56 4.70
CA VAL A 234 -7.78 10.11 3.81
C VAL A 234 -9.03 10.94 4.01
N LEU A 235 -9.45 11.20 5.26
CA LEU A 235 -10.59 12.06 5.59
C LEU A 235 -10.42 13.47 5.02
N SER A 236 -9.28 14.11 5.28
CA SER A 236 -8.98 15.45 4.76
C SER A 236 -9.06 15.51 3.24
N PHE A 237 -8.54 14.48 2.56
CA PHE A 237 -8.60 14.38 1.10
C PHE A 237 -10.04 14.29 0.56
N TYR A 238 -10.90 13.53 1.23
CA TYR A 238 -12.31 13.39 0.86
C TYR A 238 -13.11 14.66 1.11
N HIS A 239 -12.97 15.28 2.27
CA HIS A 239 -13.65 16.55 2.60
C HIS A 239 -13.35 17.65 1.58
N GLN A 240 -12.07 17.76 1.15
CA GLN A 240 -11.67 18.75 0.16
C GLN A 240 -12.30 18.53 -1.23
N ARG A 241 -12.74 17.30 -1.55
CA ARG A 241 -13.17 16.94 -2.91
C ARG A 241 -14.65 16.62 -3.07
N LYS A 242 -15.26 15.97 -2.10
CA LYS A 242 -16.62 15.42 -2.25
C LYS A 242 -17.66 15.97 -1.27
N GLY A 243 -17.23 16.73 -0.27
CA GLY A 243 -18.13 17.33 0.72
C GLY A 243 -18.77 16.34 1.71
N HIS A 244 -19.18 15.15 1.24
CA HIS A 244 -19.75 14.08 2.08
C HIS A 244 -18.86 12.86 2.13
N LEU A 245 -18.80 12.20 3.29
CA LEU A 245 -18.04 10.98 3.49
C LEU A 245 -18.87 9.77 3.05
N PRO A 246 -18.31 8.84 2.27
CA PRO A 246 -18.96 7.56 2.04
C PRO A 246 -18.99 6.76 3.35
N MET A 247 -20.05 5.98 3.58
CA MET A 247 -20.18 5.13 4.76
C MET A 247 -18.99 4.16 4.95
N SER A 248 -18.44 3.67 3.85
CA SER A 248 -17.25 2.81 3.85
C SER A 248 -16.03 3.50 4.46
N LEU A 249 -15.83 4.80 4.22
CA LEU A 249 -14.75 5.56 4.84
C LEU A 249 -14.98 5.72 6.34
N GLU A 250 -16.22 6.02 6.75
CA GLU A 250 -16.55 6.11 8.18
C GLU A 250 -16.31 4.77 8.89
N ILE A 251 -16.63 3.63 8.24
CA ILE A 251 -16.30 2.29 8.75
C ILE A 251 -14.79 2.12 8.92
N GLY A 252 -14.00 2.56 7.94
CA GLY A 252 -12.54 2.55 8.00
C GLY A 252 -12.00 3.36 9.18
N VAL A 253 -12.55 4.56 9.38
CA VAL A 253 -12.19 5.44 10.52
C VAL A 253 -12.62 4.83 11.86
N LEU A 254 -13.83 4.29 11.95
CA LEU A 254 -14.32 3.63 13.17
C LEU A 254 -13.47 2.42 13.57
N ASN A 255 -12.77 1.78 12.61
CA ASN A 255 -11.77 0.77 12.94
C ASN A 255 -10.61 1.34 13.77
N ALA A 256 -10.23 2.60 13.60
CA ALA A 256 -9.24 3.26 14.44
C ALA A 256 -9.70 3.31 15.90
N TYR A 257 -10.94 3.71 16.14
CA TYR A 257 -11.52 3.75 17.48
C TYR A 257 -11.63 2.35 18.12
N ARG A 258 -11.97 1.36 17.31
CA ARG A 258 -11.94 -0.05 17.72
C ARG A 258 -10.54 -0.51 18.14
N GLN A 259 -9.49 -0.08 17.46
CA GLN A 259 -8.10 -0.42 17.80
C GLN A 259 -7.65 0.24 19.11
N CYS A 260 -8.22 1.37 19.51
CA CYS A 260 -7.93 1.99 20.80
C CYS A 260 -8.09 1.02 21.97
N GLY A 261 -9.22 0.33 22.02
CA GLY A 261 -9.50 -0.67 23.09
C GLY A 261 -8.54 -1.85 23.09
N ARG A 262 -8.11 -2.30 21.91
CA ARG A 262 -7.18 -3.45 21.74
C ARG A 262 -5.74 -3.12 22.08
N SER A 263 -5.33 -1.89 21.80
CA SER A 263 -3.94 -1.43 21.95
C SER A 263 -3.71 -0.61 23.21
N HIS A 264 -4.72 -0.49 24.09
CA HIS A 264 -4.67 0.34 25.29
C HIS A 264 -4.25 1.79 25.00
N ILE A 265 -4.79 2.37 23.91
CA ILE A 265 -4.64 3.78 23.55
C ILE A 265 -5.93 4.50 23.94
N PRO A 266 -5.88 5.64 24.62
CA PRO A 266 -7.08 6.42 24.93
C PRO A 266 -7.82 6.84 23.65
N VAL A 267 -9.14 6.78 23.65
CA VAL A 267 -9.97 7.20 22.49
C VAL A 267 -9.74 8.68 22.17
N SER A 268 -9.53 9.52 23.19
CA SER A 268 -9.16 10.93 23.01
C SER A 268 -7.91 11.15 22.14
N LYS A 269 -7.00 10.17 22.10
CA LYS A 269 -5.83 10.25 21.23
C LYS A 269 -6.18 10.01 19.76
N ALA A 270 -7.19 9.18 19.49
CA ALA A 270 -7.74 9.04 18.14
C ALA A 270 -8.46 10.32 17.73
N ASP A 271 -9.27 10.92 18.62
CA ASP A 271 -9.95 12.21 18.36
C ASP A 271 -8.95 13.32 18.02
N GLU A 272 -7.86 13.42 18.81
CA GLU A 272 -6.80 14.41 18.59
C GLU A 272 -6.14 14.28 17.20
N ILE A 273 -5.87 13.03 16.77
CA ILE A 273 -5.14 12.78 15.53
C ILE A 273 -6.06 12.80 14.31
N ILE A 274 -7.25 12.20 14.40
CA ILE A 274 -8.13 11.99 13.25
C ILE A 274 -9.04 13.20 13.04
N GLY A 275 -9.51 13.86 14.11
CA GLY A 275 -10.42 14.99 14.01
C GLY A 275 -11.76 14.63 13.36
N TYR A 276 -12.23 13.38 13.60
CA TYR A 276 -13.40 12.83 12.93
C TYR A 276 -14.71 13.23 13.60
N VAL A 277 -15.68 13.64 12.76
CA VAL A 277 -17.08 13.86 13.17
C VAL A 277 -17.94 12.95 12.27
N PRO A 278 -18.69 11.99 12.84
CA PRO A 278 -19.49 11.07 12.05
C PRO A 278 -20.68 11.74 11.38
N GLU A 279 -20.91 11.45 10.10
CA GLU A 279 -22.01 12.00 9.30
C GLU A 279 -23.23 11.07 9.28
N HIS A 280 -23.01 9.75 9.13
CA HIS A 280 -24.11 8.78 9.06
C HIS A 280 -24.58 8.35 10.46
N PHE A 281 -25.89 8.12 10.61
CA PHE A 281 -26.50 7.73 11.89
C PHE A 281 -25.87 6.49 12.52
N SER A 282 -25.63 5.44 11.73
CA SER A 282 -24.96 4.21 12.21
C SER A 282 -23.53 4.47 12.68
N ALA A 283 -22.81 5.39 12.02
CA ALA A 283 -21.48 5.80 12.42
C ALA A 283 -21.52 6.63 13.71
N GLN A 284 -22.50 7.53 13.87
CA GLN A 284 -22.72 8.31 15.10
C GLN A 284 -22.97 7.38 16.29
N LEU A 285 -23.81 6.36 16.12
CA LEU A 285 -24.09 5.37 17.15
C LEU A 285 -22.83 4.63 17.57
N LEU A 286 -22.08 4.07 16.61
CA LEU A 286 -20.84 3.33 16.89
C LEU A 286 -19.77 4.22 17.53
N TYR A 287 -19.63 5.45 17.04
CA TYR A 287 -18.70 6.42 17.60
C TYR A 287 -19.01 6.68 19.07
N GLY A 288 -20.28 6.94 19.43
CA GLY A 288 -20.72 7.11 20.80
C GLY A 288 -20.47 5.90 21.69
N LEU A 289 -20.68 4.68 21.15
CA LEU A 289 -20.42 3.43 21.88
C LEU A 289 -18.92 3.22 22.14
N PHE A 290 -18.04 3.57 21.20
CA PHE A 290 -16.58 3.48 21.41
C PHE A 290 -16.08 4.48 22.45
N HIS A 291 -16.73 5.64 22.60
CA HIS A 291 -16.43 6.65 23.61
C HIS A 291 -16.96 6.30 25.01
N ASN A 292 -17.79 5.25 25.13
CA ASN A 292 -18.33 4.85 26.42
C ASN A 292 -17.22 4.29 27.33
N LYS A 293 -17.23 4.68 28.62
CA LYS A 293 -16.24 4.21 29.60
C LYS A 293 -16.41 2.73 29.99
N SER A 294 -17.58 2.14 29.77
CA SER A 294 -17.86 0.75 30.10
C SER A 294 -17.21 -0.21 29.10
N LYS A 295 -16.35 -1.10 29.58
CA LYS A 295 -15.74 -2.16 28.76
C LYS A 295 -16.77 -3.10 28.15
N VAL A 296 -17.93 -3.29 28.79
CA VAL A 296 -19.04 -4.11 28.25
C VAL A 296 -19.63 -3.43 27.02
N VAL A 297 -19.91 -2.12 27.12
CA VAL A 297 -20.43 -1.34 25.99
C VAL A 297 -19.43 -1.29 24.83
N GLN A 298 -18.15 -1.13 25.09
CA GLN A 298 -17.11 -1.16 24.06
C GLN A 298 -17.01 -2.55 23.37
N LYS A 299 -17.21 -3.66 24.09
CA LYS A 299 -17.29 -4.99 23.47
C LYS A 299 -18.52 -5.16 22.60
N MET A 300 -19.68 -4.62 23.02
CA MET A 300 -20.88 -4.59 22.19
C MET A 300 -20.65 -3.76 20.91
N ALA A 301 -19.98 -2.62 21.04
CA ALA A 301 -19.59 -1.80 19.88
C ALA A 301 -18.71 -2.58 18.87
N ASP A 302 -17.77 -3.38 19.36
CA ASP A 302 -16.95 -4.26 18.50
C ASP A 302 -17.79 -5.29 17.71
N CYS A 303 -18.80 -5.87 18.34
CA CYS A 303 -19.72 -6.80 17.67
C CYS A 303 -20.59 -6.10 16.63
N ILE A 304 -21.17 -4.94 16.98
CA ILE A 304 -22.00 -4.14 16.07
C ILE A 304 -21.14 -3.64 14.87
N TYR A 305 -19.92 -3.16 15.14
CA TYR A 305 -19.00 -2.74 14.09
C TYR A 305 -18.74 -3.85 13.08
N ARG A 306 -18.49 -5.08 13.53
CA ARG A 306 -18.25 -6.22 12.63
C ARG A 306 -19.46 -6.50 11.74
N PHE A 307 -20.66 -6.40 12.30
CA PHE A 307 -21.91 -6.59 11.55
C PHE A 307 -22.09 -5.47 10.52
N VAL A 308 -21.99 -4.21 10.94
CA VAL A 308 -22.13 -3.04 10.04
C VAL A 308 -21.11 -3.09 8.91
N ARG A 309 -19.87 -3.50 9.21
CA ARG A 309 -18.83 -3.66 8.20
C ARG A 309 -19.19 -4.69 7.14
N ILE A 310 -19.73 -5.85 7.55
CA ILE A 310 -20.15 -6.92 6.62
C ILE A 310 -21.30 -6.45 5.73
N CYS A 311 -22.26 -5.71 6.27
CA CYS A 311 -23.39 -5.21 5.50
C CYS A 311 -23.02 -4.12 4.47
N ASN A 312 -21.87 -3.47 4.62
CA ASN A 312 -21.42 -2.38 3.74
C ASN A 312 -20.19 -2.76 2.89
N SER A 313 -19.73 -3.99 2.94
CA SER A 313 -18.66 -4.54 2.09
C SER A 313 -19.26 -5.39 0.96
#